data_2f7a54becf6398f81144410847d245f4
#
_entry.id   2f7a54becf6398f81144410847d245f4
#
_cell.length_a   1.000
_cell.length_b   1.000
_cell.length_c   1.000
_cell.angle_alpha   90.00
_cell.angle_beta   90.00
_cell.angle_gamma   90.00
#
_symmetry.space_group_name_H-M   'P 1'
#
loop_
_entity.id
_entity.type
_entity.pdbx_description
1 polymer ?
#
loop_
_entity_poly.entity_id
_entity_poly.type
_entity_poly.pdbx_seq_one_letter_code
_entity_poly.pdbx_strand_id
1 'polypeptide(L)'
;MKYQNYIFDLYGTLIDIRTNEDSSMLWEWMSIELQEKYNTFITGTKLQEDYLRMVKEEEAVLTAQNGSAYPEIKIEKVWNRILDGSCSSSDTEKVCKTFRETSRARLQLYPGVQEVFAAIRAAGGHIYLLSNAQWIFTEDELKTCGLIDS
;
A
#
# COMPACT_ATOMS: atom_id res chain seq x y z
N MET A 1 19.15 14.04 24.43
CA MET A 1 19.44 13.11 23.31
C MET A 1 20.62 13.64 22.48
N LYS A 2 21.35 12.77 21.76
CA LYS A 2 22.57 13.16 21.00
C LYS A 2 22.24 13.81 19.65
N TYR A 3 21.11 13.45 19.04
CA TYR A 3 20.70 13.90 17.70
C TYR A 3 19.45 14.76 17.78
N GLN A 4 19.23 15.58 16.75
CA GLN A 4 18.02 16.42 16.63
C GLN A 4 17.02 15.84 15.61
N ASN A 5 17.49 15.06 14.64
CA ASN A 5 16.66 14.47 13.60
C ASN A 5 16.72 12.94 13.68
N TYR A 6 15.56 12.31 13.65
CA TYR A 6 15.36 10.87 13.74
C TYR A 6 14.58 10.42 12.52
N ILE A 7 15.15 9.53 11.75
CA ILE A 7 14.54 8.99 10.54
C ILE A 7 14.21 7.53 10.81
N PHE A 8 12.96 7.15 10.57
CA PHE A 8 12.47 5.78 10.76
C PHE A 8 11.99 5.20 9.43
N ASP A 9 12.23 3.93 9.24
CA ASP A 9 11.48 3.11 8.30
C ASP A 9 10.10 2.77 8.89
N LEU A 10 9.16 2.30 8.06
CA LEU A 10 7.77 2.11 8.46
C LEU A 10 7.44 0.66 8.79
N TYR A 11 7.29 -0.16 7.75
CA TYR A 11 6.83 -1.53 7.91
C TYR A 11 7.95 -2.44 8.42
N GLY A 12 7.65 -3.22 9.47
CA GLY A 12 8.65 -4.01 10.17
C GLY A 12 9.50 -3.21 11.16
N THR A 13 9.33 -1.89 11.23
CA THR A 13 10.03 -0.99 12.16
C THR A 13 9.07 -0.28 13.11
N LEU A 14 8.13 0.49 12.60
CA LEU A 14 7.11 1.20 13.37
C LEU A 14 5.77 0.44 13.39
N ILE A 15 5.42 -0.18 12.28
CA ILE A 15 4.14 -0.88 12.07
C ILE A 15 4.38 -2.35 11.77
N ASP A 16 3.72 -3.22 12.53
CA ASP A 16 3.54 -4.64 12.20
C ASP A 16 2.34 -4.77 11.27
N ILE A 17 2.62 -5.04 10.01
CA ILE A 17 1.61 -5.28 8.97
C ILE A 17 1.72 -6.68 8.42
N ARG A 18 0.58 -7.30 8.14
CA ARG A 18 0.49 -8.57 7.40
C ARG A 18 -0.60 -8.49 6.36
N THR A 19 -0.26 -8.82 5.14
CA THR A 19 -1.19 -8.97 4.03
C THR A 19 -1.19 -10.42 3.53
N ASN A 20 -2.30 -10.86 2.96
CA ASN A 20 -2.43 -12.16 2.32
C ASN A 20 -3.06 -11.98 0.94
N GLU A 21 -2.21 -11.70 -0.04
CA GLU A 21 -2.61 -11.52 -1.44
C GLU A 21 -2.71 -12.85 -2.21
N ASP A 22 -2.31 -13.97 -1.59
CA ASP A 22 -2.44 -15.31 -2.20
C ASP A 22 -3.81 -15.95 -1.94
N SER A 23 -4.64 -15.33 -1.09
CA SER A 23 -5.95 -15.86 -0.74
C SER A 23 -6.92 -15.83 -1.92
N SER A 24 -7.40 -17.00 -2.36
CA SER A 24 -8.45 -17.08 -3.39
C SER A 24 -9.73 -16.33 -2.99
N MET A 25 -10.08 -16.32 -1.69
CA MET A 25 -11.24 -15.58 -1.17
C MET A 25 -11.11 -14.07 -1.39
N LEU A 26 -9.90 -13.51 -1.28
CA LEU A 26 -9.64 -12.11 -1.57
C LEU A 26 -10.01 -11.80 -3.03
N TRP A 27 -9.53 -12.61 -3.95
CA TRP A 27 -9.73 -12.37 -5.39
C TRP A 27 -11.18 -12.60 -5.83
N GLU A 28 -11.87 -13.59 -5.26
CA GLU A 28 -13.30 -13.78 -5.49
C GLU A 28 -14.11 -12.57 -4.96
N TRP A 29 -13.79 -12.10 -3.77
CA TRP A 29 -14.44 -10.93 -3.21
C TRP A 29 -14.17 -9.67 -4.05
N MET A 30 -12.93 -9.45 -4.45
CA MET A 30 -12.58 -8.33 -5.33
C MET A 30 -13.29 -8.40 -6.68
N SER A 31 -13.47 -9.60 -7.26
CA SER A 31 -14.20 -9.75 -8.52
C SER A 31 -15.66 -9.34 -8.40
N ILE A 32 -16.31 -9.67 -7.28
CA ILE A 32 -17.69 -9.24 -6.98
C ILE A 32 -17.74 -7.72 -6.81
N GLU A 33 -16.84 -7.15 -6.05
CA GLU A 33 -16.72 -5.71 -5.82
C GLU A 33 -16.54 -4.93 -7.13
N LEU A 34 -15.68 -5.42 -8.03
CA LEU A 34 -15.45 -4.80 -9.32
C LEU A 34 -16.66 -4.90 -10.23
N GLN A 35 -17.38 -6.02 -10.20
CA GLN A 35 -18.62 -6.18 -10.96
C GLN A 35 -19.71 -5.23 -10.47
N GLU A 36 -19.94 -5.16 -9.17
CA GLU A 36 -21.04 -4.38 -8.58
C GLU A 36 -20.84 -2.87 -8.71
N LYS A 37 -19.61 -2.40 -8.50
CA LYS A 37 -19.33 -0.96 -8.45
C LYS A 37 -18.81 -0.36 -9.76
N TYR A 38 -18.12 -1.17 -10.57
CA TYR A 38 -17.41 -0.68 -11.74
C TYR A 38 -17.82 -1.38 -13.03
N ASN A 39 -18.81 -2.28 -12.96
CA ASN A 39 -19.31 -3.05 -14.11
C ASN A 39 -18.20 -3.84 -14.84
N THR A 40 -17.17 -4.26 -14.09
CA THR A 40 -16.03 -5.04 -14.60
C THR A 40 -16.27 -6.51 -14.33
N PHE A 41 -16.56 -7.30 -15.39
CA PHE A 41 -16.89 -8.71 -15.29
C PHE A 41 -15.64 -9.57 -15.48
N ILE A 42 -15.10 -10.06 -14.39
CA ILE A 42 -13.90 -10.91 -14.37
C ILE A 42 -14.01 -11.89 -13.19
N THR A 43 -13.56 -13.13 -13.36
CA THR A 43 -13.52 -14.11 -12.26
C THR A 43 -12.36 -13.83 -11.34
N GLY A 44 -12.46 -14.22 -10.05
CA GLY A 44 -11.38 -14.02 -9.06
C GLY A 44 -10.05 -14.62 -9.52
N THR A 45 -10.08 -15.84 -10.06
CA THR A 45 -8.86 -16.49 -10.61
C THR A 45 -8.22 -15.66 -11.72
N LYS A 46 -9.04 -15.22 -12.69
CA LYS A 46 -8.54 -14.42 -13.80
C LYS A 46 -8.05 -13.05 -13.37
N LEU A 47 -8.71 -12.44 -12.39
CA LEU A 47 -8.31 -11.17 -11.79
C LEU A 47 -6.93 -11.28 -11.14
N GLN A 48 -6.68 -12.35 -10.37
CA GLN A 48 -5.38 -12.62 -9.76
C GLN A 48 -4.28 -12.80 -10.82
N GLU A 49 -4.54 -13.62 -11.83
CA GLU A 49 -3.59 -13.85 -12.92
C GLU A 49 -3.24 -12.54 -13.66
N ASP A 50 -4.24 -11.75 -14.00
CA ASP A 50 -4.04 -10.47 -14.70
C ASP A 50 -3.31 -9.45 -13.83
N TYR A 51 -3.67 -9.34 -12.56
CA TYR A 51 -2.97 -8.49 -11.61
C TYR A 51 -1.48 -8.84 -11.53
N LEU A 52 -1.14 -10.10 -11.26
CA LEU A 52 0.25 -10.54 -11.14
C LEU A 52 1.04 -10.35 -12.44
N ARG A 53 0.41 -10.59 -13.59
CA ARG A 53 1.01 -10.36 -14.89
C ARG A 53 1.29 -8.88 -15.14
N MET A 54 0.29 -8.01 -14.86
CA MET A 54 0.42 -6.57 -15.08
C MET A 54 1.44 -5.94 -14.13
N VAL A 55 1.55 -6.41 -12.89
CA VAL A 55 2.62 -5.98 -11.97
C VAL A 55 3.99 -6.26 -12.57
N LYS A 56 4.24 -7.49 -13.06
CA LYS A 56 5.53 -7.84 -13.70
C LYS A 56 5.81 -7.03 -14.97
N GLU A 57 4.78 -6.72 -15.75
CA GLU A 57 4.92 -5.89 -16.94
C GLU A 57 5.33 -4.44 -16.56
N GLU A 58 4.72 -3.84 -15.54
CA GLU A 58 5.09 -2.50 -15.07
C GLU A 58 6.52 -2.49 -14.48
N GLU A 59 6.90 -3.50 -13.73
CA GLU A 59 8.28 -3.67 -13.23
C GLU A 59 9.29 -3.75 -14.38
N ALA A 60 9.00 -4.55 -15.41
CA ALA A 60 9.87 -4.69 -16.58
C ALA A 60 10.02 -3.37 -17.34
N VAL A 61 8.94 -2.61 -17.51
CA VAL A 61 8.98 -1.29 -18.15
C VAL A 61 9.88 -0.32 -17.37
N LEU A 62 9.73 -0.25 -16.06
CA LEU A 62 10.54 0.63 -15.20
C LEU A 62 12.00 0.22 -15.17
N THR A 63 12.28 -1.09 -15.09
CA THR A 63 13.66 -1.61 -15.18
C THR A 63 14.31 -1.22 -16.50
N ALA A 64 13.60 -1.33 -17.62
CA ALA A 64 14.11 -0.93 -18.92
C ALA A 64 14.36 0.59 -19.03
N GLN A 65 13.54 1.40 -18.34
CA GLN A 65 13.67 2.87 -18.39
C GLN A 65 14.79 3.43 -17.50
N ASN A 66 14.98 2.88 -16.30
CA ASN A 66 15.88 3.46 -15.30
C ASN A 66 17.02 2.53 -14.85
N GLY A 67 17.06 1.29 -15.34
CA GLY A 67 18.08 0.30 -14.98
C GLY A 67 18.01 -0.21 -13.53
N SER A 68 16.92 0.08 -12.80
CA SER A 68 16.76 -0.35 -11.42
C SER A 68 16.55 -1.87 -11.35
N ALA A 69 17.31 -2.54 -10.47
CA ALA A 69 17.08 -3.94 -10.14
C ALA A 69 15.83 -4.13 -9.23
N TYR A 70 15.35 -3.04 -8.64
CA TYR A 70 14.18 -3.01 -7.73
C TYR A 70 13.27 -1.86 -8.13
N PRO A 71 12.50 -2.01 -9.22
CA PRO A 71 11.63 -0.96 -9.70
C PRO A 71 10.43 -0.79 -8.76
N GLU A 72 10.12 0.46 -8.40
CA GLU A 72 8.93 0.81 -7.62
C GLU A 72 7.80 1.20 -8.55
N ILE A 73 6.88 0.29 -8.79
CA ILE A 73 5.70 0.55 -9.61
C ILE A 73 4.69 1.42 -8.86
N LYS A 74 3.81 2.08 -9.59
CA LYS A 74 2.59 2.67 -9.05
C LYS A 74 1.45 1.67 -9.23
N ILE A 75 0.96 1.11 -8.13
CA ILE A 75 -0.08 0.07 -8.18
C ILE A 75 -1.38 0.57 -8.83
N GLU A 76 -1.63 1.87 -8.77
CA GLU A 76 -2.77 2.51 -9.43
C GLU A 76 -2.77 2.28 -10.95
N LYS A 77 -1.60 2.17 -11.58
CA LYS A 77 -1.51 1.84 -13.00
C LYS A 77 -2.02 0.44 -13.30
N VAL A 78 -1.72 -0.52 -12.43
CA VAL A 78 -2.17 -1.90 -12.55
C VAL A 78 -3.69 -1.95 -12.44
N TRP A 79 -4.26 -1.35 -11.40
CA TRP A 79 -5.71 -1.33 -11.20
C TRP A 79 -6.45 -0.55 -12.29
N ASN A 80 -5.90 0.56 -12.78
CA ASN A 80 -6.47 1.30 -13.89
C ASN A 80 -6.53 0.46 -15.19
N ARG A 81 -5.52 -0.37 -15.44
CA ARG A 81 -5.51 -1.30 -16.58
C ARG A 81 -6.55 -2.42 -16.41
N ILE A 82 -6.73 -2.94 -15.20
CA ILE A 82 -7.78 -3.93 -14.87
C ILE A 82 -9.17 -3.34 -15.11
N LEU A 83 -9.36 -2.07 -14.77
CA LEU A 83 -10.60 -1.32 -15.00
C LEU A 83 -10.75 -0.81 -16.45
N ASP A 84 -9.88 -1.25 -17.37
CA ASP A 84 -9.85 -0.88 -18.79
C ASP A 84 -9.79 0.64 -19.06
N GLY A 85 -9.19 1.38 -18.12
CA GLY A 85 -9.05 2.84 -18.21
C GLY A 85 -10.37 3.61 -18.26
N SER A 86 -11.50 2.95 -18.02
CA SER A 86 -12.84 3.54 -18.10
C SER A 86 -13.26 4.29 -16.83
N CYS A 87 -12.56 4.02 -15.71
CA CYS A 87 -12.86 4.61 -14.42
C CYS A 87 -12.05 5.89 -14.16
N SER A 88 -12.57 6.75 -13.29
CA SER A 88 -11.84 7.94 -12.85
C SER A 88 -10.60 7.56 -12.01
N SER A 89 -9.64 8.48 -11.89
CA SER A 89 -8.50 8.29 -10.98
C SER A 89 -8.94 8.09 -9.53
N SER A 90 -10.01 8.75 -9.11
CA SER A 90 -10.60 8.57 -7.78
C SER A 90 -11.17 7.17 -7.57
N ASP A 91 -11.76 6.56 -8.60
CA ASP A 91 -12.29 5.20 -8.50
C ASP A 91 -11.16 4.18 -8.49
N THR A 92 -10.13 4.37 -9.30
CA THR A 92 -8.91 3.55 -9.26
C THR A 92 -8.27 3.58 -7.87
N GLU A 93 -8.17 4.77 -7.26
CA GLU A 93 -7.66 4.94 -5.90
C GLU A 93 -8.50 4.16 -4.87
N LYS A 94 -9.85 4.24 -4.96
CA LYS A 94 -10.74 3.46 -4.09
C LYS A 94 -10.52 1.97 -4.23
N VAL A 95 -10.38 1.46 -5.46
CA VAL A 95 -10.08 0.03 -5.70
C VAL A 95 -8.76 -0.37 -5.07
N CYS A 96 -7.70 0.42 -5.23
CA CYS A 96 -6.41 0.17 -4.58
C CYS A 96 -6.54 0.07 -3.06
N LYS A 97 -7.21 1.04 -2.44
CA LYS A 97 -7.43 1.07 -0.98
C LYS A 97 -8.26 -0.12 -0.51
N THR A 98 -9.36 -0.42 -1.21
CA THR A 98 -10.22 -1.58 -0.91
C THR A 98 -9.44 -2.89 -0.99
N PHE A 99 -8.63 -3.08 -2.02
CA PHE A 99 -7.75 -4.25 -2.15
C PHE A 99 -6.78 -4.36 -0.97
N ARG A 100 -6.12 -3.24 -0.63
CA ARG A 100 -5.18 -3.19 0.50
C ARG A 100 -5.85 -3.54 1.83
N GLU A 101 -7.00 -2.96 2.10
CA GLU A 101 -7.77 -3.20 3.33
C GLU A 101 -8.24 -4.65 3.42
N THR A 102 -8.76 -5.20 2.32
CA THR A 102 -9.28 -6.58 2.28
C THR A 102 -8.16 -7.63 2.37
N SER A 103 -7.01 -7.36 1.77
CA SER A 103 -5.84 -8.25 1.87
C SER A 103 -5.14 -8.20 3.22
N ARG A 104 -5.39 -7.14 4.01
CA ARG A 104 -4.68 -6.87 5.25
C ARG A 104 -5.25 -7.66 6.43
N ALA A 105 -4.48 -8.64 6.92
CA ALA A 105 -4.83 -9.44 8.09
C ALA A 105 -4.43 -8.78 9.41
N ARG A 106 -3.47 -7.85 9.40
CA ARG A 106 -2.95 -7.17 10.58
C ARG A 106 -2.40 -5.79 10.25
N LEU A 107 -2.69 -4.82 11.13
CA LEU A 107 -2.11 -3.49 11.14
C LEU A 107 -2.05 -2.98 12.57
N GLN A 108 -0.88 -2.82 13.13
CA GLN A 108 -0.70 -2.29 14.48
C GLN A 108 0.69 -1.70 14.67
N LEU A 109 0.82 -0.72 15.57
CA LEU A 109 2.12 -0.24 16.00
C LEU A 109 2.88 -1.32 16.77
N TYR A 110 4.21 -1.34 16.62
CA TYR A 110 5.04 -2.07 17.57
C TYR A 110 4.97 -1.42 18.97
N PRO A 111 5.04 -2.23 20.04
CA PRO A 111 5.09 -1.71 21.39
C PRO A 111 6.26 -0.73 21.57
N GLY A 112 6.02 0.38 22.26
CA GLY A 112 7.04 1.38 22.56
C GLY A 112 7.23 2.49 21.51
N VAL A 113 6.59 2.40 20.33
CA VAL A 113 6.72 3.42 19.28
C VAL A 113 6.25 4.79 19.77
N GLN A 114 5.09 4.86 20.38
CA GLN A 114 4.53 6.13 20.88
C GLN A 114 5.38 6.73 22.00
N GLU A 115 5.90 5.90 22.90
CA GLU A 115 6.77 6.32 23.98
C GLU A 115 8.10 6.88 23.47
N VAL A 116 8.68 6.23 22.43
CA VAL A 116 9.90 6.71 21.76
C VAL A 116 9.63 8.04 21.08
N PHE A 117 8.53 8.19 20.38
CA PHE A 117 8.15 9.44 19.71
C PHE A 117 7.92 10.57 20.72
N ALA A 118 7.22 10.28 21.82
CA ALA A 118 7.03 11.26 22.90
C ALA A 118 8.36 11.70 23.51
N ALA A 119 9.29 10.77 23.76
CA ALA A 119 10.61 11.08 24.31
C ALA A 119 11.46 11.93 23.35
N ILE A 120 11.41 11.64 22.04
CA ILE A 120 12.11 12.44 21.01
C ILE A 120 11.57 13.87 21.00
N ARG A 121 10.25 14.03 20.94
CA ARG A 121 9.59 15.34 20.91
C ARG A 121 9.85 16.14 22.18
N ALA A 122 9.78 15.49 23.35
CA ALA A 122 10.08 16.13 24.63
C ALA A 122 11.52 16.64 24.74
N ALA A 123 12.45 15.99 24.02
CA ALA A 123 13.85 16.42 23.93
C ALA A 123 14.11 17.46 22.80
N GLY A 124 13.05 17.97 22.14
CA GLY A 124 13.16 18.94 21.04
C GLY A 124 13.61 18.32 19.71
N GLY A 125 13.56 17.00 19.58
CA GLY A 125 13.92 16.30 18.35
C GLY A 125 12.78 16.26 17.34
N HIS A 126 13.13 16.05 16.06
CA HIS A 126 12.22 15.92 14.94
C HIS A 126 12.20 14.47 14.44
N ILE A 127 11.01 14.04 14.02
CA ILE A 127 10.76 12.67 13.53
C ILE A 127 10.41 12.74 12.08
N TYR A 128 11.06 11.90 11.28
CA TYR A 128 10.86 11.77 9.84
C TYR A 128 10.65 10.31 9.47
N LEU A 129 9.87 10.09 8.41
CA LEU A 129 9.66 8.78 7.81
C LEU A 129 10.44 8.68 6.51
N LEU A 130 11.14 7.57 6.31
CA LEU A 130 11.75 7.17 5.05
C LEU A 130 11.39 5.72 4.78
N SER A 131 10.52 5.49 3.81
CA SER A 131 10.01 4.16 3.48
C SER A 131 9.83 3.99 1.98
N ASN A 132 10.01 2.78 1.47
CA ASN A 132 9.72 2.39 0.09
C ASN A 132 8.22 2.03 -0.10
N ALA A 133 7.38 2.34 0.87
CA ALA A 133 5.96 2.05 0.81
C ALA A 133 5.22 2.95 -0.20
N GLN A 134 4.20 2.42 -0.84
CA GLN A 134 3.37 3.18 -1.76
C GLN A 134 2.45 4.14 -0.99
N TRP A 135 2.55 5.44 -1.29
CA TRP A 135 1.85 6.50 -0.55
C TRP A 135 0.34 6.30 -0.50
N ILE A 136 -0.25 5.76 -1.57
CA ILE A 136 -1.69 5.50 -1.66
C ILE A 136 -2.23 4.61 -0.52
N PHE A 137 -1.39 3.75 0.05
CA PHE A 137 -1.74 2.92 1.21
C PHE A 137 -1.25 3.51 2.52
N THR A 138 -0.05 4.10 2.47
CA THR A 138 0.70 4.51 3.65
C THR A 138 -0.01 5.61 4.41
N GLU A 139 -0.62 6.57 3.72
CA GLU A 139 -1.31 7.69 4.36
C GLU A 139 -2.43 7.21 5.29
N ASP A 140 -3.32 6.34 4.81
CA ASP A 140 -4.44 5.82 5.60
C ASP A 140 -3.97 4.90 6.73
N GLU A 141 -2.89 4.15 6.51
CA GLU A 141 -2.29 3.27 7.53
C GLU A 141 -1.59 4.08 8.63
N LEU A 142 -0.92 5.18 8.29
CA LEU A 142 -0.34 6.12 9.27
C LEU A 142 -1.42 6.78 10.13
N LYS A 143 -2.54 7.22 9.52
CA LYS A 143 -3.70 7.77 10.23
C LYS A 143 -4.32 6.73 11.16
N THR A 144 -4.56 5.52 10.66
CA THR A 144 -5.13 4.42 11.45
C THR A 144 -4.26 4.07 12.66
N CYS A 145 -2.95 4.13 12.51
CA CYS A 145 -1.98 3.89 13.58
C CYS A 145 -1.72 5.13 14.47
N GLY A 146 -2.34 6.28 14.19
CA GLY A 146 -2.16 7.51 14.97
C GLY A 146 -0.75 8.09 14.89
N LEU A 147 -0.07 7.91 13.74
CA LEU A 147 1.26 8.46 13.49
C LEU A 147 1.21 9.83 12.81
N ILE A 148 0.13 10.13 12.12
CA ILE A 148 -0.18 11.46 11.56
C ILE A 148 -1.63 11.82 11.87
N ASP A 149 -1.95 13.12 11.84
CA ASP A 149 -3.32 13.61 12.05
C ASP A 149 -4.23 13.27 10.86
N SER A 150 -5.54 13.19 11.15
CA SER A 150 -6.59 12.81 10.18
C SER A 150 -6.92 13.96 9.22
#